data_aa6502ba585c37a607ca6a655e0be534
#
_entry.id   aa6502ba585c37a607ca6a655e0be534
#
_cell.length_a   1.000
_cell.length_b   1.000
_cell.length_c   1.000
_cell.angle_alpha   90.00
_cell.angle_beta   90.00
_cell.angle_gamma   90.00
#
_symmetry.space_group_name_H-M   'P 1'
#
loop_
_entity.id
_entity.type
_entity.pdbx_description
1 polymer ?
#
loop_
_entity_poly.entity_id
_entity_poly.type
_entity_poly.pdbx_seq_one_letter_code
_entity_poly.pdbx_strand_id
1 'polypeptide(L)'
;IGLYFFAFKLDYKILRRFAFPLLVFGLIAASLVFLPKIGFSHGGASRWISIGPFFFQPSEFLILGLIVYAAAWISSKKRNIADFKTGFLPFAGILAAAGFLLVLQRDMGTLGVIIISCVSMFFLGGGKIKHLLVGLAIIGIVFASLVYFEPYRMKRITVFLNPSYDPQGAGYQLRQSLIAIGTGGIKGKGFGMSA
;
A
#
# COMPACT_ATOMS: atom_id res chain seq x y z
N ILE A 1 7.55 18.90 -8.86
CA ILE A 1 6.73 19.94 -9.55
C ILE A 1 6.63 19.60 -11.05
N GLY A 2 7.73 19.39 -11.80
CA GLY A 2 7.72 19.07 -13.24
C GLY A 2 6.90 17.80 -13.59
N LEU A 3 7.08 16.71 -12.84
CA LEU A 3 6.30 15.47 -12.98
C LEU A 3 4.79 15.67 -12.78
N TYR A 4 4.40 16.58 -11.88
CA TYR A 4 3.00 16.92 -11.65
C TYR A 4 2.37 17.56 -12.89
N PHE A 5 3.04 18.56 -13.50
CA PHE A 5 2.55 19.22 -14.71
C PHE A 5 2.53 18.27 -15.91
N PHE A 6 3.47 17.36 -16.00
CA PHE A 6 3.48 16.33 -17.02
C PHE A 6 2.29 15.38 -16.85
N ALA A 7 2.08 14.88 -15.62
CA ALA A 7 0.97 13.97 -15.32
C ALA A 7 -0.40 14.63 -15.54
N PHE A 8 -0.53 15.92 -15.25
CA PHE A 8 -1.76 16.68 -15.49
C PHE A 8 -2.15 16.77 -16.98
N LYS A 9 -1.17 16.75 -17.88
CA LYS A 9 -1.39 16.76 -19.34
C LYS A 9 -1.60 15.37 -19.95
N LEU A 10 -1.37 14.30 -19.18
CA LEU A 10 -1.56 12.93 -19.67
C LEU A 10 -3.06 12.61 -19.84
N ASP A 11 -3.44 12.17 -21.04
CA ASP A 11 -4.78 11.64 -21.27
C ASP A 11 -4.95 10.31 -20.49
N TYR A 12 -5.98 10.23 -19.66
CA TYR A 12 -6.32 9.03 -18.89
C TYR A 12 -6.53 7.77 -19.78
N LYS A 13 -6.83 7.96 -21.08
CA LYS A 13 -6.94 6.87 -22.04
C LYS A 13 -5.62 6.13 -22.24
N ILE A 14 -4.50 6.87 -22.18
CA ILE A 14 -3.15 6.29 -22.24
C ILE A 14 -2.93 5.40 -21.01
N LEU A 15 -3.24 5.92 -19.81
CA LEU A 15 -3.14 5.14 -18.58
C LEU A 15 -4.00 3.88 -18.62
N ARG A 16 -5.22 3.97 -19.14
CA ARG A 16 -6.11 2.82 -19.32
C ARG A 16 -5.50 1.75 -20.23
N ARG A 17 -4.86 2.16 -21.34
CA ARG A 17 -4.20 1.23 -22.27
C ARG A 17 -3.04 0.49 -21.62
N PHE A 18 -2.29 1.17 -20.77
CA PHE A 18 -1.13 0.61 -20.07
C PHE A 18 -1.44 0.05 -18.68
N ALA A 19 -2.71 -0.01 -18.28
CA ALA A 19 -3.14 -0.44 -16.95
C ALA A 19 -2.62 -1.84 -16.58
N PHE A 20 -2.82 -2.83 -17.45
CA PHE A 20 -2.36 -4.20 -17.22
C PHE A 20 -0.83 -4.33 -17.24
N PRO A 21 -0.09 -3.79 -18.24
CA PRO A 21 1.36 -3.75 -18.20
C PRO A 21 1.94 -3.08 -16.95
N LEU A 22 1.36 -1.97 -16.47
CA LEU A 22 1.78 -1.28 -15.25
C LEU A 22 1.60 -2.16 -14.00
N LEU A 23 0.47 -2.87 -13.89
CA LEU A 23 0.24 -3.79 -12.79
C LEU A 23 1.27 -4.93 -12.80
N VAL A 24 1.48 -5.57 -13.96
CA VAL A 24 2.45 -6.66 -14.11
C VAL A 24 3.85 -6.19 -13.79
N PHE A 25 4.25 -5.02 -14.30
CA PHE A 25 5.53 -4.40 -13.97
C PHE A 25 5.67 -4.17 -12.46
N GLY A 26 4.65 -3.61 -11.80
CA GLY A 26 4.65 -3.39 -10.36
C GLY A 26 4.79 -4.68 -9.55
N LEU A 27 4.08 -5.74 -9.94
CA LEU A 27 4.17 -7.05 -9.30
C LEU A 27 5.56 -7.68 -9.47
N ILE A 28 6.11 -7.63 -10.68
CA ILE A 28 7.47 -8.14 -10.96
C ILE A 28 8.50 -7.33 -10.18
N ALA A 29 8.45 -6.00 -10.25
CA ALA A 29 9.39 -5.13 -9.55
C ALA A 29 9.33 -5.36 -8.02
N ALA A 30 8.13 -5.48 -7.45
CA ALA A 30 7.95 -5.80 -6.04
C ALA A 30 8.52 -7.19 -5.67
N SER A 31 8.46 -8.16 -6.57
CA SER A 31 9.03 -9.50 -6.35
C SER A 31 10.56 -9.50 -6.39
N LEU A 32 11.20 -8.59 -7.14
CA LEU A 32 12.66 -8.50 -7.24
C LEU A 32 13.35 -8.17 -5.90
N VAL A 33 12.62 -7.59 -4.95
CA VAL A 33 13.15 -7.28 -3.61
C VAL A 33 13.59 -8.54 -2.85
N PHE A 34 13.04 -9.71 -3.20
CA PHE A 34 13.41 -10.98 -2.58
C PHE A 34 14.67 -11.61 -3.16
N LEU A 35 15.20 -11.06 -4.27
CA LEU A 35 16.42 -11.59 -4.87
C LEU A 35 17.65 -11.18 -4.06
N PRO A 36 18.53 -12.12 -3.69
CA PRO A 36 19.81 -11.80 -3.06
C PRO A 36 20.64 -10.90 -3.98
N LYS A 37 21.35 -9.93 -3.41
CA LYS A 37 22.17 -8.89 -4.10
C LYS A 37 21.40 -7.71 -4.69
N ILE A 38 20.08 -7.77 -4.88
CA ILE A 38 19.27 -6.68 -5.42
C ILE A 38 18.44 -6.04 -4.29
N GLY A 39 17.80 -6.88 -3.47
CA GLY A 39 16.99 -6.43 -2.35
C GLY A 39 17.83 -5.93 -1.19
N PHE A 40 17.47 -4.76 -0.66
CA PHE A 40 18.04 -4.19 0.54
C PHE A 40 17.06 -4.33 1.70
N SER A 41 17.51 -5.00 2.77
CA SER A 41 16.74 -5.21 4.00
C SER A 41 17.16 -4.22 5.07
N HIS A 42 16.24 -3.43 5.58
CA HIS A 42 16.47 -2.56 6.73
C HIS A 42 15.44 -2.86 7.82
N GLY A 43 15.91 -3.07 9.07
CA GLY A 43 15.01 -3.37 10.19
C GLY A 43 14.17 -4.65 10.02
N GLY A 44 14.68 -5.66 9.29
CA GLY A 44 13.98 -6.93 9.03
C GLY A 44 12.87 -6.84 7.98
N ALA A 45 12.75 -5.73 7.25
CA ALA A 45 11.81 -5.56 6.15
C ALA A 45 12.58 -5.35 4.84
N SER A 46 12.28 -6.18 3.83
CA SER A 46 12.87 -6.10 2.50
C SER A 46 11.93 -5.33 1.58
N ARG A 47 12.19 -4.02 1.41
CA ARG A 47 11.29 -3.12 0.66
C ARG A 47 11.97 -2.33 -0.42
N TRP A 48 13.30 -2.28 -0.38
CA TRP A 48 14.09 -1.42 -1.22
C TRP A 48 14.95 -2.21 -2.17
N ILE A 49 15.17 -1.69 -3.35
CA ILE A 49 16.16 -2.14 -4.30
C ILE A 49 17.29 -1.12 -4.30
N SER A 50 18.53 -1.59 -4.14
CA SER A 50 19.73 -0.74 -4.23
C SER A 50 20.33 -0.89 -5.63
N ILE A 51 20.43 0.23 -6.35
CA ILE A 51 21.10 0.31 -7.65
C ILE A 51 22.21 1.35 -7.53
N GLY A 52 23.42 0.89 -7.16
CA GLY A 52 24.52 1.80 -6.84
C GLY A 52 24.17 2.69 -5.65
N PRO A 53 24.28 4.02 -5.76
CA PRO A 53 23.95 4.95 -4.67
C PRO A 53 22.45 5.23 -4.51
N PHE A 54 21.61 4.73 -5.42
CA PHE A 54 20.17 5.00 -5.44
C PHE A 54 19.38 3.89 -4.79
N PHE A 55 18.44 4.28 -3.92
CA PHE A 55 17.46 3.39 -3.32
C PHE A 55 16.10 3.61 -3.99
N PHE A 56 15.48 2.52 -4.38
CA PHE A 56 14.21 2.53 -5.09
C PHE A 56 13.22 1.60 -4.39
N GLN A 57 12.00 2.07 -4.16
CA GLN A 57 10.94 1.27 -3.53
C GLN A 57 9.94 0.77 -4.57
N PRO A 58 9.98 -0.51 -4.96
CA PRO A 58 9.11 -1.05 -6.00
C PRO A 58 7.63 -1.02 -5.66
N SER A 59 7.28 -1.07 -4.38
CA SER A 59 5.87 -1.03 -3.94
C SER A 59 5.15 0.26 -4.34
N GLU A 60 5.85 1.38 -4.54
CA GLU A 60 5.26 2.63 -5.05
C GLU A 60 4.72 2.46 -6.48
N PHE A 61 5.43 1.72 -7.33
CA PHE A 61 4.96 1.39 -8.67
C PHE A 61 3.84 0.36 -8.65
N LEU A 62 3.87 -0.56 -7.69
CA LEU A 62 2.78 -1.51 -7.48
C LEU A 62 1.49 -0.79 -7.09
N ILE A 63 1.54 0.22 -6.18
CA ILE A 63 0.38 1.04 -5.81
C ILE A 63 -0.19 1.71 -7.06
N LEU A 64 0.65 2.41 -7.81
CA LEU A 64 0.23 3.13 -9.01
C LEU A 64 -0.39 2.18 -10.04
N GLY A 65 0.30 1.08 -10.35
CA GLY A 65 -0.17 0.08 -11.30
C GLY A 65 -1.49 -0.55 -10.88
N LEU A 66 -1.64 -0.86 -9.59
CA LEU A 66 -2.86 -1.45 -9.05
C LEU A 66 -4.05 -0.47 -9.10
N ILE A 67 -3.86 0.80 -8.73
CA ILE A 67 -4.92 1.82 -8.78
C ILE A 67 -5.37 2.05 -10.22
N VAL A 68 -4.43 2.21 -11.15
CA VAL A 68 -4.74 2.41 -12.57
C VAL A 68 -5.45 1.19 -13.15
N TYR A 69 -4.99 -0.01 -12.81
CA TYR A 69 -5.62 -1.24 -13.26
C TYR A 69 -7.02 -1.42 -12.67
N ALA A 70 -7.20 -1.19 -11.36
CA ALA A 70 -8.48 -1.26 -10.69
C ALA A 70 -9.50 -0.29 -11.33
N ALA A 71 -9.09 0.95 -11.61
CA ALA A 71 -9.95 1.93 -12.29
C ALA A 71 -10.36 1.47 -13.68
N ALA A 72 -9.41 0.99 -14.48
CA ALA A 72 -9.67 0.48 -15.82
C ALA A 72 -10.60 -0.74 -15.80
N TRP A 73 -10.36 -1.66 -14.86
CA TRP A 73 -11.14 -2.89 -14.71
C TRP A 73 -12.59 -2.60 -14.27
N ILE A 74 -12.77 -1.76 -13.23
CA ILE A 74 -14.09 -1.34 -12.75
C ILE A 74 -14.87 -0.65 -13.86
N SER A 75 -14.22 0.26 -14.60
CA SER A 75 -14.85 0.95 -15.74
C SER A 75 -15.30 -0.01 -16.84
N SER A 76 -14.58 -1.10 -17.10
CA SER A 76 -14.93 -2.10 -18.11
C SER A 76 -16.06 -3.02 -17.67
N LYS A 77 -16.26 -3.22 -16.37
CA LYS A 77 -17.22 -4.18 -15.77
C LYS A 77 -18.47 -3.55 -15.18
N LYS A 78 -18.80 -2.30 -15.53
CA LYS A 78 -19.92 -1.53 -14.97
C LYS A 78 -21.21 -2.31 -14.74
N ARG A 79 -21.58 -3.21 -15.65
CA ARG A 79 -22.82 -4.01 -15.52
C ARG A 79 -22.70 -5.20 -14.57
N ASN A 80 -21.50 -5.76 -14.39
CA ASN A 80 -21.28 -7.02 -13.67
C ASN A 80 -20.49 -6.85 -12.38
N ILE A 81 -20.13 -5.61 -12.01
CA ILE A 81 -19.31 -5.36 -10.80
C ILE A 81 -20.04 -5.78 -9.52
N ALA A 82 -21.37 -5.70 -9.51
CA ALA A 82 -22.21 -6.10 -8.39
C ALA A 82 -22.35 -7.63 -8.23
N ASP A 83 -21.90 -8.42 -9.18
CA ASP A 83 -21.89 -9.88 -9.11
C ASP A 83 -20.69 -10.41 -8.35
N PHE A 84 -20.89 -11.44 -7.54
CA PHE A 84 -19.82 -11.99 -6.70
C PHE A 84 -18.73 -12.68 -7.54
N LYS A 85 -19.12 -13.53 -8.49
CA LYS A 85 -18.19 -14.36 -9.27
C LYS A 85 -17.44 -13.58 -10.34
N THR A 86 -18.14 -12.68 -11.04
CA THR A 86 -17.57 -11.97 -12.19
C THR A 86 -17.09 -10.56 -11.85
N GLY A 87 -17.55 -9.98 -10.73
CA GLY A 87 -17.18 -8.68 -10.21
C GLY A 87 -16.21 -8.77 -9.03
N PHE A 88 -16.68 -9.22 -7.87
CA PHE A 88 -15.92 -9.18 -6.65
C PHE A 88 -14.72 -10.14 -6.64
N LEU A 89 -14.92 -11.40 -6.99
CA LEU A 89 -13.89 -12.44 -6.85
C LEU A 89 -12.62 -12.18 -7.68
N PRO A 90 -12.67 -11.80 -8.97
CA PRO A 90 -11.49 -11.45 -9.73
C PRO A 90 -10.79 -10.20 -9.18
N PHE A 91 -11.56 -9.20 -8.75
CA PHE A 91 -11.02 -7.99 -8.13
C PHE A 91 -10.27 -8.31 -6.82
N ALA A 92 -10.90 -9.09 -5.94
CA ALA A 92 -10.31 -9.55 -4.70
C ALA A 92 -9.05 -10.41 -4.94
N GLY A 93 -9.03 -11.23 -6.00
CA GLY A 93 -7.87 -12.04 -6.37
C GLY A 93 -6.65 -11.21 -6.73
N ILE A 94 -6.83 -10.13 -7.49
CA ILE A 94 -5.73 -9.21 -7.85
C ILE A 94 -5.24 -8.47 -6.60
N LEU A 95 -6.16 -7.98 -5.78
CA LEU A 95 -5.81 -7.32 -4.51
C LEU A 95 -5.08 -8.28 -3.57
N ALA A 96 -5.50 -9.54 -3.50
CA ALA A 96 -4.87 -10.57 -2.69
C ALA A 96 -3.44 -10.89 -3.19
N ALA A 97 -3.22 -10.95 -4.49
CA ALA A 97 -1.88 -11.18 -5.06
C ALA A 97 -0.91 -10.04 -4.70
N ALA A 98 -1.33 -8.77 -4.85
CA ALA A 98 -0.55 -7.62 -4.45
C ALA A 98 -0.34 -7.58 -2.92
N GLY A 99 -1.40 -7.85 -2.15
CA GLY A 99 -1.36 -7.89 -0.70
C GLY A 99 -0.44 -8.97 -0.16
N PHE A 100 -0.42 -10.16 -0.77
CA PHE A 100 0.47 -11.25 -0.40
C PHE A 100 1.95 -10.84 -0.52
N LEU A 101 2.35 -10.19 -1.61
CA LEU A 101 3.71 -9.67 -1.77
C LEU A 101 4.07 -8.65 -0.68
N LEU A 102 3.17 -7.74 -0.35
CA LEU A 102 3.40 -6.71 0.67
C LEU A 102 3.49 -7.31 2.09
N VAL A 103 2.71 -8.36 2.37
CA VAL A 103 2.82 -9.12 3.62
C VAL A 103 4.19 -9.78 3.74
N LEU A 104 4.69 -10.41 2.68
CA LEU A 104 6.03 -10.99 2.64
C LEU A 104 7.14 -9.94 2.82
N GLN A 105 6.96 -8.73 2.25
CA GLN A 105 7.87 -7.60 2.42
C GLN A 105 7.77 -6.95 3.80
N ARG A 106 6.83 -7.36 4.65
CA ARG A 106 6.47 -6.73 5.93
C ARG A 106 6.02 -5.28 5.79
N ASP A 107 5.42 -4.93 4.64
CA ASP A 107 4.98 -3.57 4.32
C ASP A 107 3.48 -3.36 4.57
N MET A 108 3.13 -3.31 5.87
CA MET A 108 1.74 -3.15 6.31
C MET A 108 1.17 -1.77 6.03
N GLY A 109 2.02 -0.73 5.97
CA GLY A 109 1.57 0.63 5.64
C GLY A 109 1.04 0.72 4.23
N THR A 110 1.84 0.29 3.26
CA THR A 110 1.46 0.22 1.85
C THR A 110 0.25 -0.69 1.61
N LEU A 111 0.20 -1.84 2.31
CA LEU A 111 -0.95 -2.75 2.27
C LEU A 111 -2.24 -2.05 2.71
N GLY A 112 -2.21 -1.28 3.80
CA GLY A 112 -3.37 -0.51 4.27
C GLY A 112 -3.85 0.51 3.25
N VAL A 113 -2.94 1.26 2.64
CA VAL A 113 -3.25 2.23 1.59
C VAL A 113 -3.92 1.55 0.39
N ILE A 114 -3.38 0.44 -0.08
CA ILE A 114 -3.94 -0.32 -1.21
C ILE A 114 -5.34 -0.84 -0.89
N ILE A 115 -5.55 -1.43 0.29
CA ILE A 115 -6.85 -1.96 0.70
C ILE A 115 -7.89 -0.83 0.72
N ILE A 116 -7.60 0.28 1.42
CA ILE A 116 -8.53 1.39 1.54
C ILE A 116 -8.86 1.97 0.15
N SER A 117 -7.85 2.22 -0.67
CA SER A 117 -8.03 2.76 -2.02
C SER A 117 -8.88 1.84 -2.90
N CYS A 118 -8.53 0.56 -2.97
CA CYS A 118 -9.24 -0.40 -3.82
C CYS A 118 -10.67 -0.68 -3.33
N VAL A 119 -10.89 -0.80 -2.02
CA VAL A 119 -12.23 -0.96 -1.42
C VAL A 119 -13.10 0.25 -1.76
N SER A 120 -12.57 1.47 -1.58
CA SER A 120 -13.28 2.71 -1.92
C SER A 120 -13.62 2.77 -3.42
N MET A 121 -12.67 2.44 -4.28
CA MET A 121 -12.89 2.40 -5.73
C MET A 121 -13.96 1.38 -6.13
N PHE A 122 -13.93 0.17 -5.55
CA PHE A 122 -14.92 -0.87 -5.82
C PHE A 122 -16.32 -0.44 -5.39
N PHE A 123 -16.44 0.19 -4.22
CA PHE A 123 -17.69 0.74 -3.71
C PHE A 123 -18.25 1.83 -4.64
N LEU A 124 -17.44 2.84 -4.96
CA LEU A 124 -17.81 3.94 -5.86
C LEU A 124 -18.14 3.45 -7.29
N GLY A 125 -17.53 2.33 -7.70
CA GLY A 125 -17.81 1.70 -8.98
C GLY A 125 -19.13 0.94 -9.06
N GLY A 126 -19.90 0.86 -7.96
CA GLY A 126 -21.19 0.17 -7.88
C GLY A 126 -21.13 -1.26 -7.35
N GLY A 127 -20.02 -1.62 -6.71
CA GLY A 127 -19.89 -2.90 -6.00
C GLY A 127 -20.82 -3.00 -4.79
N LYS A 128 -21.34 -4.20 -4.52
CA LYS A 128 -22.23 -4.42 -3.37
C LYS A 128 -21.46 -4.37 -2.05
N ILE A 129 -21.98 -3.61 -1.09
CA ILE A 129 -21.39 -3.47 0.25
C ILE A 129 -21.25 -4.83 0.97
N LYS A 130 -22.17 -5.76 0.73
CA LYS A 130 -22.10 -7.12 1.30
C LYS A 130 -20.80 -7.84 0.93
N HIS A 131 -20.35 -7.72 -0.31
CA HIS A 131 -19.11 -8.32 -0.78
C HIS A 131 -17.89 -7.67 -0.13
N LEU A 132 -17.94 -6.35 0.06
CA LEU A 132 -16.88 -5.61 0.76
C LEU A 132 -16.78 -6.02 2.23
N LEU A 133 -17.92 -6.18 2.91
CA LEU A 133 -17.94 -6.63 4.30
C LEU A 133 -17.34 -8.04 4.44
N VAL A 134 -17.67 -8.95 3.51
CA VAL A 134 -17.06 -10.29 3.46
C VAL A 134 -15.54 -10.18 3.24
N GLY A 135 -15.11 -9.36 2.27
CA GLY A 135 -13.68 -9.14 2.01
C GLY A 135 -12.94 -8.56 3.21
N LEU A 136 -13.52 -7.54 3.86
CA LEU A 136 -12.95 -6.93 5.06
C LEU A 136 -12.91 -7.90 6.25
N ALA A 137 -13.92 -8.75 6.41
CA ALA A 137 -13.90 -9.79 7.43
C ALA A 137 -12.77 -10.79 7.21
N ILE A 138 -12.56 -11.25 5.97
CA ILE A 138 -11.45 -12.14 5.60
C ILE A 138 -10.10 -11.45 5.87
N ILE A 139 -9.94 -10.20 5.43
CA ILE A 139 -8.73 -9.41 5.69
C ILE A 139 -8.48 -9.28 7.18
N GLY A 140 -9.53 -9.01 7.98
CA GLY A 140 -9.45 -8.90 9.44
C GLY A 140 -8.97 -10.20 10.09
N ILE A 141 -9.51 -11.34 9.67
CA ILE A 141 -9.09 -12.67 10.17
C ILE A 141 -7.62 -12.93 9.80
N VAL A 142 -7.24 -12.70 8.54
CA VAL A 142 -5.85 -12.87 8.10
C VAL A 142 -4.92 -11.94 8.87
N PHE A 143 -5.29 -10.67 9.05
CA PHE A 143 -4.50 -9.71 9.81
C PHE A 143 -4.35 -10.12 11.28
N ALA A 144 -5.44 -10.54 11.93
CA ALA A 144 -5.40 -11.03 13.31
C ALA A 144 -4.48 -12.26 13.45
N SER A 145 -4.55 -13.20 12.51
CA SER A 145 -3.65 -14.36 12.46
C SER A 145 -2.19 -13.93 12.31
N LEU A 146 -1.90 -13.00 11.39
CA LEU A 146 -0.55 -12.49 11.18
C LEU A 146 0.02 -11.75 12.40
N VAL A 147 -0.83 -11.04 13.15
CA VAL A 147 -0.44 -10.38 14.40
C VAL A 147 -0.16 -11.40 15.49
N TYR A 148 -0.98 -12.45 15.58
CA TYR A 148 -0.82 -13.50 16.57
C TYR A 148 0.51 -14.27 16.39
N PHE A 149 0.87 -14.60 15.17
CA PHE A 149 2.09 -15.36 14.88
C PHE A 149 3.38 -14.53 14.87
N GLU A 150 3.30 -13.19 14.79
CA GLU A 150 4.50 -12.34 14.74
C GLU A 150 4.50 -11.26 15.86
N PRO A 151 5.28 -11.44 16.93
CA PRO A 151 5.36 -10.52 18.07
C PRO A 151 5.72 -9.07 17.69
N TYR A 152 6.48 -8.88 16.61
CA TYR A 152 6.84 -7.57 16.08
C TYR A 152 5.61 -6.73 15.69
N ARG A 153 4.57 -7.36 15.14
CA ARG A 153 3.34 -6.68 14.74
C ARG A 153 2.52 -6.26 15.96
N MET A 154 2.51 -7.09 16.99
CA MET A 154 1.87 -6.75 18.26
C MET A 154 2.53 -5.51 18.90
N LYS A 155 3.87 -5.42 18.90
CA LYS A 155 4.58 -4.24 19.41
C LYS A 155 4.15 -2.96 18.71
N ARG A 156 3.95 -2.97 17.38
CA ARG A 156 3.46 -1.80 16.63
C ARG A 156 2.06 -1.36 17.04
N ILE A 157 1.16 -2.31 17.29
CA ILE A 157 -0.19 -2.01 17.79
C ILE A 157 -0.10 -1.41 19.19
N THR A 158 0.73 -1.99 20.07
CA THR A 158 0.93 -1.47 21.42
C THR A 158 1.47 -0.04 21.43
N VAL A 159 2.48 0.26 20.59
CA VAL A 159 3.03 1.60 20.43
C VAL A 159 2.01 2.58 19.86
N PHE A 160 1.16 2.14 18.93
CA PHE A 160 0.11 2.99 18.37
C PHE A 160 -0.94 3.37 19.43
N LEU A 161 -1.34 2.42 20.29
CA LEU A 161 -2.30 2.66 21.37
C LEU A 161 -1.68 3.40 22.55
N ASN A 162 -0.39 3.18 22.81
CA ASN A 162 0.36 3.84 23.90
C ASN A 162 1.72 4.31 23.38
N PRO A 163 1.81 5.57 22.88
CA PRO A 163 3.07 6.13 22.35
C PRO A 163 4.21 6.22 23.38
N SER A 164 3.90 6.12 24.66
CA SER A 164 4.89 6.12 25.76
C SER A 164 5.51 4.73 25.99
N TYR A 165 4.98 3.69 25.33
CA TYR A 165 5.55 2.36 25.39
C TYR A 165 6.84 2.33 24.56
N ASP A 166 7.94 1.96 25.19
CA ASP A 166 9.28 1.88 24.57
C ASP A 166 9.71 3.18 23.84
N PRO A 167 9.92 4.30 24.56
CA PRO A 167 10.18 5.61 23.95
C PRO A 167 11.48 5.71 23.15
N GLN A 168 12.46 4.83 23.43
CA GLN A 168 13.76 4.80 22.75
C GLN A 168 13.87 3.73 21.65
N GLY A 169 12.92 2.79 21.62
CA GLY A 169 12.85 1.72 20.63
C GLY A 169 11.70 1.90 19.64
N ALA A 170 10.73 0.99 19.70
CA ALA A 170 9.62 0.94 18.73
C ALA A 170 8.74 2.22 18.73
N GLY A 171 8.62 2.92 19.86
CA GLY A 171 7.86 4.16 20.02
C GLY A 171 8.61 5.43 19.57
N TYR A 172 9.92 5.37 19.37
CA TYR A 172 10.76 6.54 19.06
C TYR A 172 10.26 7.29 17.80
N GLN A 173 10.03 6.56 16.72
CA GLN A 173 9.63 7.15 15.44
C GLN A 173 8.26 7.87 15.56
N LEU A 174 7.28 7.26 16.22
CA LEU A 174 5.97 7.86 16.45
C LEU A 174 6.07 9.10 17.33
N ARG A 175 6.84 9.04 18.39
CA ARG A 175 7.07 10.17 19.29
C ARG A 175 7.73 11.35 18.59
N GLN A 176 8.76 11.11 17.78
CA GLN A 176 9.41 12.16 17.00
C GLN A 176 8.44 12.80 15.99
N SER A 177 7.62 12.00 15.35
CA SER A 177 6.56 12.52 14.45
C SER A 177 5.57 13.43 15.19
N LEU A 178 5.11 13.03 16.37
CA LEU A 178 4.21 13.85 17.20
C LEU A 178 4.87 15.15 17.66
N ILE A 179 6.16 15.10 18.06
CA ILE A 179 6.94 16.30 18.43
C ILE A 179 7.09 17.23 17.23
N ALA A 180 7.41 16.70 16.04
CA ALA A 180 7.55 17.49 14.83
C ALA A 180 6.26 18.19 14.45
N ILE A 181 5.12 17.50 14.53
CA ILE A 181 3.78 18.07 14.27
C ILE A 181 3.44 19.12 15.33
N GLY A 182 3.60 18.81 16.62
CA GLY A 182 3.26 19.71 17.72
C GLY A 182 4.10 20.99 17.73
N THR A 183 5.39 20.88 17.43
CA THR A 183 6.32 22.02 17.40
C THR A 183 6.30 22.79 16.08
N GLY A 184 5.82 22.19 14.99
CA GLY A 184 5.74 22.84 13.69
C GLY A 184 4.57 23.80 13.54
N GLY A 185 3.48 23.60 14.30
CA GLY A 185 2.27 24.42 14.17
C GLY A 185 1.76 24.48 12.73
N ILE A 186 1.07 25.58 12.35
CA ILE A 186 0.50 25.76 11.01
C ILE A 186 1.58 26.02 9.93
N LYS A 187 2.69 26.67 10.29
CA LYS A 187 3.75 27.05 9.33
C LYS A 187 4.79 25.95 9.10
N GLY A 188 4.81 24.93 9.93
CA GLY A 188 5.87 23.91 9.91
C GLY A 188 7.22 24.44 10.40
N LYS A 189 8.21 23.55 10.57
CA LYS A 189 9.58 23.89 10.96
C LYS A 189 10.51 24.20 9.77
N GLY A 190 10.07 23.93 8.56
CA GLY A 190 10.88 24.03 7.36
C GLY A 190 11.31 22.67 6.82
N PHE A 191 11.82 22.65 5.60
CA PHE A 191 12.21 21.42 4.90
C PHE A 191 13.44 20.80 5.57
N GLY A 192 13.36 19.52 5.94
CA GLY A 192 14.44 18.77 6.58
C GLY A 192 14.68 19.07 8.07
N MET A 193 13.86 19.91 8.71
CA MET A 193 14.03 20.35 10.12
C MET A 193 13.15 19.56 11.11
N SER A 194 12.71 18.37 10.75
CA SER A 194 11.85 17.52 11.59
C SER A 194 12.61 16.66 12.61
N ALA A 195 13.84 17.02 12.95
CA ALA A 195 14.63 16.32 13.97
C ALA A 195 14.21 16.70 15.40
#